data_110e0dea2d262fdc300a1556c1e915c9
#
_entry.id   110e0dea2d262fdc300a1556c1e915c9
#
_cell.length_a   1.000
_cell.length_b   1.000
_cell.length_c   1.000
_cell.angle_alpha   90.00
_cell.angle_beta   90.00
_cell.angle_gamma   90.00
#
_symmetry.space_group_name_H-M   'P 1'
#
loop_
_entity.id
_entity.type
_entity.pdbx_description
1 polymer ?
#
loop_
_entity_poly.entity_id
_entity_poly.type
_entity_poly.pdbx_seq_one_letter_code
_entity_poly.pdbx_strand_id
1 'polypeptide(L)'
;LVRDYLRGALPSCVRGGYDFVDVRDVAAGCLLALEHGQRGASYILSNRHYEVKEVLDIVRSEAGGRRLPVLPMGIARAAAPLLQWVARLRGRRPLYTAYSLYTLKSNDRFSHDKATAELGYRPRDLRDTLRDTVLWLRRKQAVPV
;
A
#
# COMPACT_ATOMS: atom_id res chain seq x y z
N LEU A 1 5.53 4.35 -2.32
CA LEU A 1 5.68 3.05 -2.97
C LEU A 1 5.47 3.15 -4.49
N VAL A 2 4.22 3.40 -5.00
CA VAL A 2 3.93 3.44 -6.45
C VAL A 2 4.78 4.48 -7.16
N ARG A 3 4.85 5.72 -6.64
CA ARG A 3 5.68 6.79 -7.20
C ARG A 3 7.16 6.41 -7.27
N ASP A 4 7.70 5.77 -6.25
CA ASP A 4 9.10 5.40 -6.19
C ASP A 4 9.43 4.25 -7.15
N TYR A 5 8.47 3.33 -7.36
CA TYR A 5 8.54 2.31 -8.39
C TYR A 5 8.60 2.92 -9.79
N LEU A 6 7.67 3.82 -10.11
CA LEU A 6 7.60 4.49 -11.42
C LEU A 6 8.86 5.32 -11.73
N ARG A 7 9.51 5.87 -10.70
CA ARG A 7 10.79 6.59 -10.82
C ARG A 7 12.03 5.69 -10.88
N GLY A 8 11.84 4.37 -10.80
CA GLY A 8 12.96 3.42 -10.74
C GLY A 8 13.80 3.52 -9.46
N ALA A 9 13.30 4.19 -8.42
CA ALA A 9 14.01 4.40 -7.17
C ALA A 9 13.99 3.19 -6.22
N LEU A 10 13.15 2.18 -6.50
CA LEU A 10 13.07 0.96 -5.72
C LEU A 10 14.05 -0.09 -6.27
N PRO A 11 15.10 -0.50 -5.52
CA PRO A 11 16.02 -1.54 -5.95
C PRO A 11 15.43 -2.95 -5.81
N SER A 12 14.56 -3.16 -4.83
CA SER A 12 13.97 -4.45 -4.46
C SER A 12 12.67 -4.24 -3.69
N CYS A 13 11.92 -5.31 -3.46
CA CYS A 13 10.84 -5.35 -2.47
C CYS A 13 11.16 -6.37 -1.38
N VAL A 14 10.45 -6.30 -0.25
CA VAL A 14 10.59 -7.22 0.89
C VAL A 14 9.29 -7.98 1.04
N ARG A 15 9.36 -9.23 1.53
CA ARG A 15 8.17 -10.03 1.86
C ARG A 15 7.36 -9.35 2.95
N GLY A 16 6.05 -9.44 2.80
CA GLY A 16 5.07 -8.86 3.70
C GLY A 16 4.15 -7.91 2.94
N GLY A 17 3.12 -7.43 3.62
CA GLY A 17 2.09 -6.64 2.99
C GLY A 17 1.34 -5.79 3.98
N TYR A 18 0.24 -5.25 3.52
CA TYR A 18 -0.69 -4.45 4.28
C TYR A 18 -2.11 -4.68 3.76
N ASP A 19 -3.08 -4.29 4.54
CA ASP A 19 -4.42 -4.08 4.03
C ASP A 19 -4.43 -2.76 3.24
N PHE A 20 -4.63 -2.86 1.93
CA PHE A 20 -4.72 -1.71 1.04
C PHE A 20 -6.17 -1.46 0.68
N VAL A 21 -6.68 -0.30 1.05
CA VAL A 21 -8.05 0.12 0.74
C VAL A 21 -8.02 1.45 -0.04
N ASP A 22 -8.98 1.62 -0.95
CA ASP A 22 -9.15 2.89 -1.66
C ASP A 22 -9.82 3.92 -0.75
N VAL A 23 -9.27 5.13 -0.72
CA VAL A 23 -9.83 6.23 0.09
C VAL A 23 -11.28 6.56 -0.29
N ARG A 24 -11.67 6.35 -1.54
CA ARG A 24 -13.04 6.54 -2.03
C ARG A 24 -13.99 5.53 -1.42
N ASP A 25 -13.53 4.29 -1.20
CA ASP A 25 -14.32 3.24 -0.56
C ASP A 25 -14.47 3.51 0.95
N VAL A 26 -13.40 4.02 1.57
CA VAL A 26 -13.48 4.47 2.98
C VAL A 26 -14.50 5.61 3.11
N ALA A 27 -14.45 6.61 2.22
CA ALA A 27 -15.42 7.70 2.23
C ALA A 27 -16.85 7.21 2.02
N ALA A 28 -17.07 6.31 1.06
CA ALA A 28 -18.38 5.68 0.83
C ALA A 28 -18.83 4.86 2.07
N GLY A 29 -17.92 4.11 2.68
CA GLY A 29 -18.20 3.37 3.90
C GLY A 29 -18.60 4.26 5.09
N CYS A 30 -17.99 5.44 5.21
CA CYS A 30 -18.39 6.43 6.23
C CYS A 30 -19.81 6.95 5.99
N LEU A 31 -20.19 7.20 4.73
CA LEU A 31 -21.56 7.60 4.39
C LEU A 31 -22.56 6.48 4.69
N LEU A 32 -22.24 5.24 4.30
CA LEU A 32 -23.07 4.08 4.62
C LEU A 32 -23.24 3.89 6.14
N ALA A 33 -22.15 4.13 6.92
CA ALA A 33 -22.24 4.05 8.37
C ALA A 33 -23.12 5.17 8.97
N LEU A 34 -23.14 6.35 8.36
CA LEU A 34 -24.06 7.44 8.76
C LEU A 34 -25.52 7.09 8.50
N GLU A 35 -25.81 6.43 7.37
CA GLU A 35 -27.18 6.09 6.94
C GLU A 35 -27.72 4.81 7.61
N HIS A 36 -26.89 3.78 7.75
CA HIS A 36 -27.30 2.43 8.15
C HIS A 36 -26.61 1.94 9.41
N GLY A 37 -25.62 2.68 9.93
CA GLY A 37 -24.84 2.24 11.09
C GLY A 37 -25.66 2.23 12.38
N GLN A 38 -25.41 1.22 13.22
CA GLN A 38 -26.01 1.13 14.54
C GLN A 38 -25.30 2.08 15.51
N ARG A 39 -26.06 2.77 16.34
CA ARG A 39 -25.51 3.70 17.35
C ARG A 39 -24.57 2.98 18.30
N GLY A 40 -23.36 3.47 18.42
CA GLY A 40 -22.31 2.89 19.29
C GLY A 40 -21.57 1.71 18.67
N ALA A 41 -21.92 1.28 17.45
CA ALA A 41 -21.18 0.23 16.75
C ALA A 41 -19.92 0.77 16.08
N SER A 42 -18.89 -0.10 15.99
CA SER A 42 -17.67 0.18 15.24
C SER A 42 -17.62 -0.70 13.99
N TYR A 43 -17.16 -0.14 12.89
CA TYR A 43 -17.02 -0.81 11.60
C TYR A 43 -15.61 -0.67 11.07
N ILE A 44 -15.05 -1.78 10.59
CA ILE A 44 -13.73 -1.79 9.92
C ILE A 44 -13.98 -1.65 8.42
N LEU A 45 -13.44 -0.58 7.84
CA LEU A 45 -13.52 -0.30 6.40
C LEU A 45 -12.19 -0.68 5.75
N SER A 46 -11.94 -1.97 5.67
CA SER A 46 -10.75 -2.56 5.05
C SER A 46 -11.09 -3.15 3.68
N ASN A 47 -10.08 -3.63 2.97
CA ASN A 47 -10.27 -4.45 1.77
C ASN A 47 -9.76 -5.87 2.08
N ARG A 48 -8.56 -6.18 1.66
CA ARG A 48 -7.85 -7.41 2.02
C ARG A 48 -6.35 -7.17 2.13
N HIS A 49 -5.68 -8.12 2.74
CA HIS A 49 -4.23 -8.15 2.74
C HIS A 49 -3.69 -8.35 1.31
N TYR A 50 -2.76 -7.48 0.91
CA TYR A 50 -1.99 -7.59 -0.32
C TYR A 50 -0.50 -7.60 0.00
N GLU A 51 0.24 -8.54 -0.56
CA GLU A 51 1.70 -8.48 -0.48
C GLU A 51 2.23 -7.28 -1.28
N VAL A 52 3.29 -6.65 -0.79
CA VAL A 52 3.97 -5.55 -1.51
C VAL A 52 4.37 -5.97 -2.92
N LYS A 53 4.81 -7.24 -3.06
CA LYS A 53 5.14 -7.82 -4.38
C LYS A 53 3.92 -7.83 -5.31
N GLU A 54 2.75 -8.27 -4.82
CA GLU A 54 1.50 -8.31 -5.58
C GLU A 54 1.11 -6.90 -6.06
N VAL A 55 1.15 -5.92 -5.17
CA VAL A 55 0.88 -4.51 -5.50
C VAL A 55 1.82 -4.01 -6.59
N LEU A 56 3.12 -4.29 -6.49
CA LEU A 56 4.10 -3.86 -7.49
C LEU A 56 3.97 -4.61 -8.82
N ASP A 57 3.56 -5.88 -8.80
CA ASP A 57 3.28 -6.65 -10.02
C ASP A 57 2.04 -6.08 -10.75
N ILE A 58 0.99 -5.65 -10.01
CA ILE A 58 -0.15 -4.93 -10.59
C ILE A 58 0.29 -3.59 -11.19
N VAL A 59 1.06 -2.79 -10.45
CA VAL A 59 1.59 -1.51 -10.98
C VAL A 59 2.42 -1.73 -12.24
N ARG A 60 3.22 -2.79 -12.27
CA ARG A 60 4.01 -3.17 -13.45
C ARG A 60 3.13 -3.52 -14.64
N SER A 61 2.03 -4.24 -14.44
CA SER A 61 1.11 -4.57 -15.54
C SER A 61 0.42 -3.34 -16.12
N GLU A 62 0.16 -2.31 -15.30
CA GLU A 62 -0.53 -1.08 -15.73
C GLU A 62 0.45 -0.01 -16.29
N ALA A 63 1.68 0.01 -15.78
CA ALA A 63 2.63 1.07 -16.12
C ALA A 63 3.83 0.60 -16.94
N GLY A 64 4.05 -0.70 -17.03
CA GLY A 64 5.31 -1.26 -17.48
C GLY A 64 6.39 -1.15 -16.40
N GLY A 65 7.61 -1.50 -16.76
CA GLY A 65 8.75 -1.43 -15.86
C GLY A 65 9.36 -2.79 -15.53
N ARG A 66 10.41 -2.77 -14.70
CA ARG A 66 11.16 -3.98 -14.37
C ARG A 66 10.51 -4.75 -13.21
N ARG A 67 10.67 -6.07 -13.22
CA ARG A 67 10.35 -6.90 -12.06
C ARG A 67 11.40 -6.65 -10.97
N LEU A 68 10.94 -6.38 -9.74
CA LEU A 68 11.84 -6.18 -8.61
C LEU A 68 12.16 -7.52 -7.93
N PRO A 69 13.42 -7.75 -7.55
CA PRO A 69 13.78 -8.91 -6.74
C PRO A 69 13.16 -8.80 -5.35
N VAL A 70 12.74 -9.94 -4.80
CA VAL A 70 12.20 -10.03 -3.44
C VAL A 70 13.34 -10.37 -2.50
N LEU A 71 13.66 -9.49 -1.57
CA LEU A 71 14.65 -9.74 -0.54
C LEU A 71 14.05 -10.54 0.62
N PRO A 72 14.72 -11.63 1.04
CA PRO A 72 14.35 -12.31 2.28
C PRO A 72 14.42 -11.35 3.47
N MET A 73 13.46 -11.48 4.40
CA MET A 73 13.34 -10.57 5.56
C MET A 73 14.61 -10.53 6.42
N GLY A 74 15.32 -11.68 6.55
CA GLY A 74 16.58 -11.74 7.31
C GLY A 74 17.66 -10.83 6.71
N ILE A 75 17.82 -10.85 5.40
CA ILE A 75 18.78 -9.99 4.69
C ILE A 75 18.36 -8.51 4.80
N ALA A 76 17.07 -8.22 4.63
CA ALA A 76 16.55 -6.87 4.75
C ALA A 76 16.79 -6.28 6.16
N ARG A 77 16.59 -7.08 7.22
CA ARG A 77 16.85 -6.67 8.61
C ARG A 77 18.34 -6.44 8.87
N ALA A 78 19.21 -7.32 8.39
CA ALA A 78 20.66 -7.18 8.57
C ALA A 78 21.20 -5.96 7.80
N ALA A 79 20.68 -5.68 6.61
CA ALA A 79 21.12 -4.56 5.79
C ALA A 79 20.50 -3.21 6.21
N ALA A 80 19.37 -3.21 6.94
CA ALA A 80 18.65 -1.99 7.30
C ALA A 80 19.50 -0.91 7.97
N PRO A 81 20.34 -1.19 8.99
CA PRO A 81 21.14 -0.15 9.66
C PRO A 81 22.15 0.48 8.70
N LEU A 82 22.80 -0.32 7.85
CA LEU A 82 23.75 0.20 6.86
C LEU A 82 23.04 1.07 5.80
N LEU A 83 21.90 0.61 5.30
CA LEU A 83 21.08 1.35 4.34
C LEU A 83 20.56 2.67 4.91
N GLN A 84 20.17 2.68 6.20
CA GLN A 84 19.77 3.89 6.90
C GLN A 84 20.92 4.89 7.02
N TRP A 85 22.10 4.42 7.38
CA TRP A 85 23.30 5.26 7.50
C TRP A 85 23.67 5.89 6.15
N VAL A 86 23.73 5.08 5.09
CA VAL A 86 24.01 5.57 3.72
C VAL A 86 22.91 6.55 3.23
N ALA A 87 21.65 6.28 3.53
CA ALA A 87 20.56 7.18 3.16
C ALA A 87 20.66 8.53 3.86
N ARG A 88 21.02 8.54 5.16
CA ARG A 88 21.25 9.77 5.94
C ARG A 88 22.40 10.59 5.35
N LEU A 89 23.54 9.95 5.01
CA LEU A 89 24.68 10.63 4.41
C LEU A 89 24.33 11.26 3.06
N ARG A 90 23.41 10.65 2.30
CA ARG A 90 22.94 11.15 1.00
C ARG A 90 21.74 12.11 1.09
N GLY A 91 21.30 12.50 2.30
CA GLY A 91 20.14 13.34 2.51
C GLY A 91 18.82 12.72 2.00
N ARG A 92 18.77 11.40 1.84
CA ARG A 92 17.58 10.68 1.35
C ARG A 92 16.85 9.98 2.50
N ARG A 93 15.53 9.88 2.39
CA ARG A 93 14.74 9.08 3.34
C ARG A 93 15.06 7.60 3.14
N PRO A 94 15.39 6.85 4.21
CA PRO A 94 15.65 5.42 4.11
C PRO A 94 14.39 4.68 3.68
N LEU A 95 14.52 3.80 2.68
CA LEU A 95 13.42 2.98 2.15
C LEU A 95 13.00 1.88 3.14
N TYR A 96 13.98 1.35 3.87
CA TYR A 96 13.78 0.28 4.85
C TYR A 96 14.23 0.76 6.22
N THR A 97 13.28 0.89 7.13
CA THR A 97 13.53 1.15 8.55
C THR A 97 13.17 -0.10 9.35
N ALA A 98 13.76 -0.26 10.55
CA ALA A 98 13.40 -1.37 11.44
C ALA A 98 11.88 -1.37 11.74
N TYR A 99 11.28 -0.19 11.90
CA TYR A 99 9.84 -0.03 12.10
C TYR A 99 9.03 -0.46 10.88
N SER A 100 9.41 -0.04 9.66
CA SER A 100 8.68 -0.45 8.44
C SER A 100 8.78 -1.97 8.18
N LEU A 101 9.89 -2.60 8.54
CA LEU A 101 10.05 -4.05 8.46
C LEU A 101 9.24 -4.79 9.53
N TYR A 102 9.08 -4.17 10.71
CA TYR A 102 8.22 -4.72 11.77
C TYR A 102 6.75 -4.66 11.36
N THR A 103 6.27 -3.53 10.86
CA THR A 103 4.87 -3.36 10.44
C THR A 103 4.48 -4.30 9.29
N LEU A 104 5.41 -4.65 8.39
CA LEU A 104 5.18 -5.64 7.33
C LEU A 104 4.89 -7.06 7.84
N LYS A 105 5.19 -7.34 9.11
CA LYS A 105 4.93 -8.63 9.79
C LYS A 105 3.83 -8.56 10.83
N SER A 106 3.37 -7.37 11.17
CA SER A 106 2.32 -7.21 12.19
C SER A 106 0.99 -7.76 11.68
N ASN A 107 0.05 -7.95 12.59
CA ASN A 107 -1.29 -8.40 12.23
C ASN A 107 -1.98 -7.31 11.40
N ASP A 108 -2.13 -7.58 10.12
CA ASP A 108 -2.69 -6.70 9.10
C ASP A 108 -3.86 -7.38 8.35
N ARG A 109 -4.36 -8.47 8.91
CA ARG A 109 -5.53 -9.17 8.39
C ARG A 109 -6.77 -8.68 9.12
N PHE A 110 -7.39 -7.68 8.55
CA PHE A 110 -8.65 -7.13 9.03
C PHE A 110 -9.80 -7.72 8.21
N SER A 111 -10.95 -7.96 8.87
CA SER A 111 -12.19 -8.32 8.18
C SER A 111 -13.12 -7.13 8.15
N HIS A 112 -13.73 -6.91 7.00
CA HIS A 112 -14.83 -5.96 6.80
C HIS A 112 -16.20 -6.65 6.73
N ASP A 113 -16.28 -7.92 7.12
CA ASP A 113 -17.53 -8.73 7.01
C ASP A 113 -18.71 -8.07 7.71
N LYS A 114 -18.49 -7.50 8.91
CA LYS A 114 -19.51 -6.74 9.62
C LYS A 114 -19.98 -5.52 8.83
N ALA A 115 -19.05 -4.75 8.27
CA ALA A 115 -19.38 -3.59 7.45
C ALA A 115 -20.13 -4.01 6.18
N THR A 116 -19.75 -5.12 5.57
CA THR A 116 -20.46 -5.69 4.42
C THR A 116 -21.87 -6.13 4.78
N ALA A 117 -22.04 -6.85 5.89
CA ALA A 117 -23.35 -7.39 6.29
C ALA A 117 -24.31 -6.29 6.75
N GLU A 118 -23.86 -5.34 7.54
CA GLU A 118 -24.72 -4.34 8.18
C GLU A 118 -24.86 -3.04 7.36
N LEU A 119 -23.82 -2.65 6.61
CA LEU A 119 -23.81 -1.39 5.86
C LEU A 119 -23.89 -1.58 4.34
N GLY A 120 -23.73 -2.82 3.85
CA GLY A 120 -23.57 -3.06 2.40
C GLY A 120 -22.24 -2.58 1.83
N TYR A 121 -21.21 -2.41 2.67
CA TYR A 121 -19.90 -1.99 2.26
C TYR A 121 -19.26 -2.99 1.30
N ARG A 122 -18.76 -2.50 0.15
CA ARG A 122 -18.10 -3.32 -0.89
C ARG A 122 -16.89 -2.57 -1.44
N PRO A 123 -15.68 -2.87 -0.97
CA PRO A 123 -14.48 -2.24 -1.50
C PRO A 123 -14.21 -2.72 -2.93
N ARG A 124 -13.67 -1.82 -3.76
CA ARG A 124 -13.28 -2.10 -5.15
C ARG A 124 -12.04 -2.97 -5.23
N ASP A 125 -11.78 -3.52 -6.42
CA ASP A 125 -10.52 -4.20 -6.68
C ASP A 125 -9.35 -3.20 -6.59
N LEU A 126 -8.28 -3.62 -5.92
CA LEU A 126 -7.06 -2.82 -5.79
C LEU A 126 -6.44 -2.49 -7.15
N ARG A 127 -6.64 -3.32 -8.16
CA ARG A 127 -6.16 -3.06 -9.53
C ARG A 127 -6.70 -1.75 -10.07
N ASP A 128 -7.98 -1.46 -9.88
CA ASP A 128 -8.61 -0.21 -10.34
C ASP A 128 -8.00 0.99 -9.62
N THR A 129 -7.82 0.89 -8.31
CA THR A 129 -7.16 1.91 -7.48
C THR A 129 -5.73 2.19 -7.96
N LEU A 130 -4.96 1.13 -8.24
CA LEU A 130 -3.57 1.27 -8.69
C LEU A 130 -3.48 1.82 -10.10
N ARG A 131 -4.38 1.41 -11.01
CA ARG A 131 -4.48 1.97 -12.36
C ARG A 131 -4.75 3.48 -12.31
N ASP A 132 -5.75 3.90 -11.54
CA ASP A 132 -6.07 5.32 -11.36
C ASP A 132 -4.90 6.10 -10.75
N THR A 133 -4.22 5.50 -9.78
CA THR A 133 -3.02 6.08 -9.14
C THR A 133 -1.88 6.27 -10.14
N VAL A 134 -1.63 5.27 -10.98
CA VAL A 134 -0.60 5.34 -12.04
C VAL A 134 -0.93 6.44 -13.04
N LEU A 135 -2.18 6.50 -13.51
CA LEU A 135 -2.64 7.53 -14.46
C LEU A 135 -2.51 8.94 -13.85
N TRP A 136 -2.92 9.11 -12.60
CA TRP A 136 -2.81 10.39 -11.91
C TRP A 136 -1.34 10.83 -11.74
N LEU A 137 -0.45 9.92 -11.33
CA LEU A 137 0.97 10.21 -11.16
C LEU A 137 1.63 10.58 -12.49
N ARG A 138 1.26 9.92 -13.59
CA ARG A 138 1.76 10.25 -14.93
C ARG A 138 1.32 11.64 -15.37
N ARG A 139 0.05 11.98 -15.17
CA ARG A 139 -0.47 13.33 -15.48
C ARG A 139 0.23 14.41 -14.67
N LYS A 140 0.43 14.18 -13.38
CA LYS A 140 1.10 15.14 -12.49
C LYS A 140 2.60 15.30 -12.80
N GLN A 141 3.27 14.29 -13.36
CA GLN A 141 4.65 14.39 -13.81
C GLN A 141 4.79 15.05 -15.19
N ALA A 142 3.74 15.00 -16.02
CA ALA A 142 3.69 15.65 -17.32
C ALA A 142 3.40 17.16 -17.24
N VAL A 143 2.93 17.65 -16.08
CA VAL A 143 2.72 19.10 -15.83
C VAL A 143 3.86 19.55 -14.90
N PRO A 144 4.88 20.27 -15.39
CA PRO A 144 5.88 20.90 -14.52
C PRO A 144 5.16 21.95 -13.65
N VAL A 145 5.35 21.86 -12.32
CA VAL A 145 4.96 22.89 -11.34
C VAL A 145 6.06 23.91 -11.31
#